data_18c25d79f8cc12fcdd76bc38c7860f07
#
_entry.id   18c25d79f8cc12fcdd76bc38c7860f07
#
_cell.length_a   1.000
_cell.length_b   1.000
_cell.length_c   1.000
_cell.angle_alpha   90.00
_cell.angle_beta   90.00
_cell.angle_gamma   90.00
#
_symmetry.space_group_name_H-M   'P 1'
#
loop_
_entity.id
_entity.type
_entity.pdbx_description
1 polymer ?
#
loop_
_entity_poly.entity_id
_entity_poly.type
_entity_poly.pdbx_seq_one_letter_code
_entity_poly.pdbx_strand_id
1 'polypeptide(L)'
;MKTMSPEEIAALPYRRNVGVMLANAAGHVFVGQRIDSEVPAWQMPQGGIDKGEEPREAALRELEEEIGVSPSLVTVEAETDGWIAYDLPHDIVPRIWKGRYKGQEQKWYLLRFQGSDDQVNIATEHPEFSQWCWLPADEVLDQIVPFKRAVYEQVIAAFKDKL
;
A
#
# COMPACT_ATOMS: atom_id res chain seq x y z
N MET A 1 -10.08 -27.99 -4.52
CA MET A 1 -9.72 -26.68 -3.97
C MET A 1 -9.95 -26.67 -2.47
N LYS A 2 -8.95 -26.27 -1.71
CA LYS A 2 -9.06 -26.21 -0.26
C LYS A 2 -9.95 -25.04 0.15
N THR A 3 -10.94 -25.31 1.00
CA THR A 3 -11.75 -24.29 1.62
C THR A 3 -11.42 -24.25 3.12
N MET A 4 -11.67 -23.11 3.75
CA MET A 4 -11.42 -22.91 5.17
C MET A 4 -12.71 -22.47 5.85
N SER A 5 -12.97 -22.97 7.05
CA SER A 5 -14.12 -22.54 7.82
C SER A 5 -13.89 -21.12 8.39
N PRO A 6 -14.96 -20.39 8.73
CA PRO A 6 -14.80 -19.09 9.38
C PRO A 6 -13.98 -19.16 10.67
N GLU A 7 -14.09 -20.23 11.43
CA GLU A 7 -13.33 -20.42 12.67
C GLU A 7 -11.84 -20.63 12.39
N GLU A 8 -11.51 -21.39 11.34
CA GLU A 8 -10.12 -21.59 10.93
C GLU A 8 -9.50 -20.26 10.48
N ILE A 9 -10.24 -19.47 9.69
CA ILE A 9 -9.77 -18.17 9.21
C ILE A 9 -9.55 -17.21 10.39
N ALA A 10 -10.51 -17.15 11.32
CA ALA A 10 -10.41 -16.24 12.47
C ALA A 10 -9.18 -16.51 13.34
N ALA A 11 -8.69 -17.74 13.34
CA ALA A 11 -7.51 -18.12 14.11
C ALA A 11 -6.19 -17.76 13.44
N LEU A 12 -6.20 -17.33 12.18
CA LEU A 12 -4.98 -16.96 11.46
C LEU A 12 -4.44 -15.59 11.90
N PRO A 13 -3.12 -15.38 11.81
CA PRO A 13 -2.54 -14.07 12.09
C PRO A 13 -2.73 -13.11 10.91
N TYR A 14 -2.43 -11.82 11.15
CA TYR A 14 -2.28 -10.83 10.10
C TYR A 14 -0.85 -10.83 9.58
N ARG A 15 -0.68 -10.61 8.26
CA ARG A 15 0.62 -10.40 7.66
C ARG A 15 1.00 -8.93 7.85
N ARG A 16 2.17 -8.68 8.41
CA ARG A 16 2.65 -7.31 8.61
C ARG A 16 3.30 -6.77 7.36
N ASN A 17 2.89 -5.56 6.96
CA ASN A 17 3.51 -4.85 5.85
C ASN A 17 3.42 -3.34 6.05
N VAL A 18 3.96 -2.59 5.10
CA VAL A 18 3.96 -1.14 5.12
C VAL A 18 3.23 -0.61 3.91
N GLY A 19 2.66 0.59 4.05
CA GLY A 19 2.08 1.32 2.94
C GLY A 19 2.69 2.71 2.86
N VAL A 20 2.68 3.28 1.67
CA VAL A 20 3.25 4.60 1.41
C VAL A 20 2.20 5.50 0.78
N MET A 21 1.91 6.62 1.44
CA MET A 21 1.20 7.72 0.81
C MET A 21 2.28 8.68 0.30
N LEU A 22 2.60 8.59 -0.99
CA LEU A 22 3.55 9.49 -1.62
C LEU A 22 2.79 10.69 -2.15
N ALA A 23 3.08 11.89 -1.62
CA ALA A 23 2.41 13.11 -1.99
C ALA A 23 3.38 14.05 -2.74
N ASN A 24 2.88 14.71 -3.79
CA ASN A 24 3.65 15.71 -4.50
C ASN A 24 3.49 17.09 -3.85
N ALA A 25 4.12 18.12 -4.43
CA ALA A 25 4.09 19.48 -3.89
C ALA A 25 2.66 20.07 -3.85
N ALA A 26 1.78 19.61 -4.73
CA ALA A 26 0.38 20.07 -4.76
C ALA A 26 -0.51 19.33 -3.76
N GLY A 27 0.03 18.34 -3.04
CA GLY A 27 -0.75 17.54 -2.09
C GLY A 27 -1.53 16.42 -2.73
N HIS A 28 -1.27 16.10 -3.98
CA HIS A 28 -1.87 14.96 -4.66
C HIS A 28 -1.07 13.70 -4.38
N VAL A 29 -1.73 12.56 -4.43
CA VAL A 29 -1.22 11.27 -3.97
C VAL A 29 -0.96 10.34 -5.14
N PHE A 30 0.16 9.63 -5.10
CA PHE A 30 0.51 8.62 -6.10
C PHE A 30 -0.41 7.41 -5.98
N VAL A 31 -0.99 7.01 -7.11
CA VAL A 31 -1.68 5.73 -7.22
C VAL A 31 -1.23 5.03 -8.50
N GLY A 32 -1.11 3.70 -8.44
CA GLY A 32 -0.77 2.87 -9.58
C GLY A 32 -1.86 1.85 -9.85
N GLN A 33 -2.08 1.54 -11.13
CA GLN A 33 -2.97 0.47 -11.55
C GLN A 33 -2.21 -0.85 -11.43
N ARG A 34 -2.76 -1.80 -10.69
CA ARG A 34 -2.13 -3.12 -10.53
C ARG A 34 -2.06 -3.86 -11.86
N ILE A 35 -0.86 -4.38 -12.15
CA ILE A 35 -0.59 -5.08 -13.39
C ILE A 35 -1.28 -6.46 -13.43
N ASP A 36 -1.52 -7.06 -12.26
CA ASP A 36 -2.10 -8.39 -12.11
C ASP A 36 -3.63 -8.39 -12.01
N SER A 37 -4.28 -7.24 -12.21
CA SER A 37 -5.73 -7.13 -12.12
C SER A 37 -6.35 -6.86 -13.49
N GLU A 38 -7.38 -7.63 -13.83
CA GLU A 38 -8.13 -7.45 -15.07
C GLU A 38 -9.15 -6.29 -14.98
N VAL A 39 -9.51 -5.89 -13.75
CA VAL A 39 -10.40 -4.76 -13.51
C VAL A 39 -9.59 -3.59 -12.98
N PRO A 40 -10.10 -2.34 -13.10
CA PRO A 40 -9.39 -1.20 -12.51
C PRO A 40 -9.14 -1.42 -11.02
N ALA A 41 -7.88 -1.36 -10.61
CA ALA A 41 -7.46 -1.58 -9.22
C ALA A 41 -6.31 -0.63 -8.92
N TRP A 42 -6.66 0.63 -8.65
CA TRP A 42 -5.70 1.69 -8.34
C TRP A 42 -5.38 1.65 -6.85
N GLN A 43 -4.10 1.69 -6.52
CA GLN A 43 -3.68 1.65 -5.13
C GLN A 43 -2.40 2.44 -4.90
N MET A 44 -2.20 2.80 -3.63
CA MET A 44 -0.94 3.37 -3.17
C MET A 44 0.10 2.24 -3.02
N PRO A 45 1.41 2.56 -3.11
CA PRO A 45 2.45 1.55 -2.93
C PRO A 45 2.38 0.89 -1.57
N GLN A 46 2.66 -0.41 -1.54
CA GLN A 46 2.71 -1.18 -0.31
C GLN A 46 3.62 -2.40 -0.50
N GLY A 47 4.13 -2.95 0.58
CA GLY A 47 4.94 -4.15 0.49
C GLY A 47 5.31 -4.72 1.86
N GLY A 48 5.95 -5.89 1.84
CA GLY A 48 6.32 -6.62 3.04
C GLY A 48 7.52 -6.02 3.77
N ILE A 49 7.66 -6.41 5.02
CA ILE A 49 8.80 -6.04 5.86
C ILE A 49 9.74 -7.25 5.92
N ASP A 50 11.01 -7.05 5.58
CA ASP A 50 12.00 -8.11 5.64
C ASP A 50 12.41 -8.39 7.09
N LYS A 51 12.88 -9.60 7.34
CA LYS A 51 13.33 -10.00 8.68
C LYS A 51 14.43 -9.05 9.18
N GLY A 52 14.20 -8.48 10.37
CA GLY A 52 15.16 -7.54 10.96
C GLY A 52 15.09 -6.12 10.44
N GLU A 53 14.21 -5.85 9.49
CA GLU A 53 14.03 -4.52 8.91
C GLU A 53 13.03 -3.71 9.73
N GLU A 54 13.33 -2.42 9.93
CA GLU A 54 12.37 -1.51 10.55
C GLU A 54 11.28 -1.14 9.53
N PRO A 55 10.03 -0.91 9.99
CA PRO A 55 8.94 -0.55 9.06
C PRO A 55 9.25 0.66 8.19
N ARG A 56 9.90 1.68 8.73
CA ARG A 56 10.27 2.88 7.97
C ARG A 56 11.25 2.57 6.84
N GLU A 57 12.24 1.71 7.12
CA GLU A 57 13.19 1.26 6.10
C GLU A 57 12.49 0.46 5.02
N ALA A 58 11.53 -0.39 5.42
CA ALA A 58 10.74 -1.18 4.48
C ALA A 58 9.93 -0.27 3.56
N ALA A 59 9.33 0.80 4.09
CA ALA A 59 8.55 1.74 3.29
C ALA A 59 9.41 2.40 2.22
N LEU A 60 10.61 2.84 2.56
CA LEU A 60 11.53 3.47 1.61
C LEU A 60 12.03 2.49 0.56
N ARG A 61 12.35 1.27 0.97
CA ARG A 61 12.80 0.20 0.07
C ARG A 61 11.70 -0.19 -0.91
N GLU A 62 10.49 -0.43 -0.42
CA GLU A 62 9.36 -0.82 -1.27
C GLU A 62 9.01 0.29 -2.28
N LEU A 63 9.08 1.54 -1.87
CA LEU A 63 8.85 2.65 -2.77
C LEU A 63 9.85 2.63 -3.94
N GLU A 64 11.12 2.44 -3.64
CA GLU A 64 12.15 2.37 -4.67
C GLU A 64 11.98 1.14 -5.58
N GLU A 65 11.67 -0.02 -4.98
CA GLU A 65 11.46 -1.25 -5.74
C GLU A 65 10.25 -1.18 -6.66
N GLU A 66 9.16 -0.54 -6.21
CA GLU A 66 7.91 -0.52 -6.97
C GLU A 66 7.84 0.59 -8.00
N ILE A 67 8.36 1.77 -7.70
CA ILE A 67 8.21 2.94 -8.59
C ILE A 67 9.51 3.68 -8.88
N GLY A 68 10.64 3.11 -8.51
CA GLY A 68 11.95 3.65 -8.86
C GLY A 68 12.32 4.96 -8.18
N VAL A 69 11.59 5.36 -7.14
CA VAL A 69 11.88 6.61 -6.41
C VAL A 69 12.91 6.36 -5.33
N SER A 70 14.07 7.02 -5.48
CA SER A 70 15.15 6.91 -4.49
C SER A 70 14.75 7.55 -3.16
N PRO A 71 15.20 6.99 -2.03
CA PRO A 71 14.98 7.61 -0.73
C PRO A 71 15.48 9.07 -0.64
N SER A 72 16.48 9.44 -1.44
CA SER A 72 17.00 10.82 -1.48
C SER A 72 15.99 11.82 -2.05
N LEU A 73 14.95 11.35 -2.75
CA LEU A 73 13.93 12.19 -3.37
C LEU A 73 12.69 12.38 -2.50
N VAL A 74 12.68 11.85 -1.28
CA VAL A 74 11.52 11.93 -0.41
C VAL A 74 11.90 12.38 0.99
N THR A 75 10.93 13.01 1.67
CA THR A 75 11.02 13.34 3.09
C THR A 75 9.88 12.62 3.81
N VAL A 76 10.19 11.93 4.89
CA VAL A 76 9.17 11.29 5.73
C VAL A 76 8.53 12.37 6.58
N GLU A 77 7.26 12.68 6.33
CA GLU A 77 6.54 13.75 7.03
C GLU A 77 5.69 13.24 8.19
N ALA A 78 5.21 12.03 8.10
CA ALA A 78 4.37 11.46 9.15
C ALA A 78 4.32 9.93 9.04
N GLU A 79 3.83 9.30 10.10
CA GLU A 79 3.56 7.87 10.13
C GLU A 79 2.33 7.63 11.01
N THR A 80 1.63 6.52 10.78
CA THR A 80 0.50 6.15 11.63
C THR A 80 0.99 5.74 13.03
N ASP A 81 0.17 6.01 14.05
CA ASP A 81 0.54 5.69 15.43
C ASP A 81 0.66 4.19 15.69
N GLY A 82 -0.05 3.40 14.92
CA GLY A 82 -0.05 1.95 15.07
C GLY A 82 -0.34 1.24 13.77
N TRP A 83 -0.68 -0.04 13.90
CA TRP A 83 -0.98 -0.91 12.78
C TRP A 83 -2.45 -0.82 12.41
N ILE A 84 -2.75 -0.64 11.13
CA ILE A 84 -4.11 -0.62 10.61
C ILE A 84 -4.36 -1.97 9.95
N ALA A 85 -5.34 -2.71 10.46
CA ALA A 85 -5.64 -4.05 10.00
C ALA A 85 -6.82 -4.06 9.04
N TYR A 86 -6.77 -4.95 8.06
CA TYR A 86 -7.94 -5.29 7.26
C TYR A 86 -7.97 -6.80 7.03
N ASP A 87 -9.18 -7.35 6.94
CA ASP A 87 -9.39 -8.76 6.67
C ASP A 87 -9.61 -8.99 5.18
N LEU A 88 -9.05 -10.08 4.67
CA LEU A 88 -9.34 -10.53 3.31
C LEU A 88 -10.74 -11.14 3.28
N PRO A 89 -11.46 -11.03 2.15
CA PRO A 89 -12.66 -11.82 1.95
C PRO A 89 -12.38 -13.31 2.17
N HIS A 90 -13.29 -14.02 2.83
CA HIS A 90 -13.05 -15.41 3.23
C HIS A 90 -12.74 -16.34 2.06
N ASP A 91 -13.33 -16.10 0.88
CA ASP A 91 -13.06 -16.88 -0.31
C ASP A 91 -11.66 -16.65 -0.88
N ILE A 92 -11.05 -15.52 -0.54
CA ILE A 92 -9.70 -15.17 -1.01
C ILE A 92 -8.61 -15.72 -0.09
N VAL A 93 -8.88 -15.83 1.22
CA VAL A 93 -7.86 -16.26 2.22
C VAL A 93 -7.09 -17.51 1.78
N PRO A 94 -7.73 -18.61 1.37
CA PRO A 94 -6.97 -19.82 1.01
C PRO A 94 -6.14 -19.69 -0.26
N ARG A 95 -6.39 -18.66 -1.07
CA ARG A 95 -5.78 -18.49 -2.40
C ARG A 95 -4.50 -17.68 -2.41
N ILE A 96 -4.26 -16.88 -1.37
CA ILE A 96 -3.07 -16.04 -1.31
C ILE A 96 -2.25 -16.35 -0.07
N TRP A 97 -0.96 -16.08 -0.14
CA TRP A 97 0.02 -16.38 0.91
C TRP A 97 -0.12 -17.80 1.48
N LYS A 98 -0.50 -18.76 0.62
CA LYS A 98 -0.69 -20.18 0.98
C LYS A 98 -1.71 -20.39 2.10
N GLY A 99 -2.69 -19.48 2.25
CA GLY A 99 -3.71 -19.56 3.29
C GLY A 99 -3.20 -19.35 4.71
N ARG A 100 -2.06 -18.69 4.88
CA ARG A 100 -1.42 -18.53 6.19
C ARG A 100 -1.89 -17.31 6.97
N TYR A 101 -2.58 -16.37 6.32
CA TYR A 101 -2.98 -15.09 6.92
C TYR A 101 -4.42 -14.77 6.61
N LYS A 102 -5.13 -14.16 7.58
CA LYS A 102 -6.52 -13.73 7.37
C LYS A 102 -6.63 -12.32 6.78
N GLY A 103 -5.53 -11.60 6.70
CA GLY A 103 -5.46 -10.25 6.19
C GLY A 103 -4.11 -9.65 6.43
N GLN A 104 -4.03 -8.34 6.41
CA GLN A 104 -2.80 -7.62 6.68
C GLN A 104 -3.01 -6.59 7.79
N GLU A 105 -1.96 -6.32 8.55
CA GLU A 105 -1.89 -5.13 9.38
C GLU A 105 -0.74 -4.28 8.86
N GLN A 106 -1.02 -3.00 8.63
CA GLN A 106 -0.12 -2.11 7.90
C GLN A 106 0.25 -0.89 8.73
N LYS A 107 1.52 -0.52 8.67
CA LYS A 107 1.97 0.77 9.15
C LYS A 107 2.17 1.66 7.94
N TRP A 108 1.57 2.85 7.97
CA TRP A 108 1.57 3.76 6.83
C TRP A 108 2.45 4.97 7.08
N TYR A 109 3.08 5.46 6.00
CA TYR A 109 4.01 6.59 6.03
C TYR A 109 3.59 7.62 4.99
N LEU A 110 3.57 8.89 5.39
CA LEU A 110 3.42 10.00 4.46
C LEU A 110 4.80 10.44 4.03
N LEU A 111 5.11 10.28 2.76
CA LEU A 111 6.38 10.68 2.17
C LEU A 111 6.12 11.82 1.17
N ARG A 112 6.84 12.93 1.34
CA ARG A 112 6.74 14.06 0.40
C ARG A 112 7.75 13.87 -0.72
N PHE A 113 7.25 13.82 -1.97
CA PHE A 113 8.10 13.69 -3.15
C PHE A 113 8.71 15.04 -3.51
N GLN A 114 10.02 15.08 -3.60
CA GLN A 114 10.79 16.28 -3.90
C GLN A 114 11.43 16.23 -5.29
N GLY A 115 11.07 15.23 -6.09
CA GLY A 115 11.55 15.08 -7.45
C GLY A 115 10.50 15.51 -8.48
N SER A 116 10.76 15.16 -9.72
CA SER A 116 9.85 15.40 -10.84
C SER A 116 9.30 14.08 -11.37
N ASP A 117 8.20 14.17 -12.15
CA ASP A 117 7.50 12.96 -12.64
C ASP A 117 8.39 12.05 -13.47
N ASP A 118 9.38 12.59 -14.17
CA ASP A 118 10.32 11.80 -14.97
C ASP A 118 11.24 10.92 -14.11
N GLN A 119 11.28 11.14 -12.80
CA GLN A 119 12.04 10.32 -11.86
C GLN A 119 11.21 9.15 -11.29
N VAL A 120 9.93 9.06 -11.65
CA VAL A 120 9.10 7.90 -11.34
C VAL A 120 9.27 6.87 -12.46
N ASN A 121 9.59 5.63 -12.09
CA ASN A 121 9.76 4.55 -13.06
C ASN A 121 9.10 3.28 -12.55
N ILE A 122 7.92 2.99 -13.08
CA ILE A 122 7.17 1.79 -12.70
C ILE A 122 7.64 0.53 -13.44
N ALA A 123 8.51 0.67 -14.43
CA ALA A 123 9.11 -0.45 -15.16
C ALA A 123 10.36 -0.96 -14.42
N THR A 124 10.16 -1.42 -13.20
CA THR A 124 11.22 -1.94 -12.33
C THR A 124 11.48 -3.42 -12.61
N GLU A 125 12.42 -4.03 -11.91
CA GLU A 125 12.76 -5.43 -12.08
C GLU A 125 11.57 -6.37 -11.85
N HIS A 126 10.73 -6.03 -10.84
CA HIS A 126 9.50 -6.76 -10.52
C HIS A 126 8.32 -5.81 -10.54
N PRO A 127 7.81 -5.46 -11.75
CA PRO A 127 6.80 -4.41 -11.86
C PRO A 127 5.47 -4.81 -11.21
N GLU A 128 4.92 -3.87 -10.45
CA GLU A 128 3.62 -4.02 -9.77
C GLU A 128 2.52 -3.25 -10.50
N PHE A 129 2.89 -2.20 -11.23
CA PHE A 129 1.95 -1.27 -11.85
C PHE A 129 2.13 -1.18 -13.35
N SER A 130 1.01 -1.09 -14.09
CA SER A 130 1.00 -0.89 -15.54
C SER A 130 0.93 0.59 -15.93
N GLN A 131 0.39 1.44 -15.05
CA GLN A 131 0.30 2.88 -15.24
C GLN A 131 0.13 3.54 -13.86
N TRP A 132 0.32 4.86 -13.81
CA TRP A 132 0.21 5.60 -12.56
C TRP A 132 -0.27 7.04 -12.80
N CYS A 133 -0.77 7.68 -11.74
CA CYS A 133 -1.11 9.10 -11.78
C CYS A 133 -1.12 9.69 -10.37
N TRP A 134 -1.22 11.01 -10.31
CA TRP A 134 -1.45 11.75 -9.08
C TRP A 134 -2.94 12.02 -8.95
N LEU A 135 -3.53 11.75 -7.77
CA LEU A 135 -4.93 12.04 -7.49
C LEU A 135 -5.07 12.82 -6.18
N PRO A 136 -6.07 13.73 -6.09
CA PRO A 136 -6.47 14.23 -4.77
C PRO A 136 -6.82 13.07 -3.85
N ALA A 137 -6.47 13.18 -2.57
CA ALA A 137 -6.61 12.08 -1.62
C ALA A 137 -8.04 11.51 -1.54
N ASP A 138 -9.06 12.37 -1.59
CA ASP A 138 -10.45 11.93 -1.52
C ASP A 138 -10.89 11.17 -2.76
N GLU A 139 -10.27 11.40 -3.92
CA GLU A 139 -10.57 10.64 -5.14
C GLU A 139 -9.98 9.22 -5.10
N VAL A 140 -8.93 9.00 -4.29
CA VAL A 140 -8.33 7.67 -4.13
C VAL A 140 -9.37 6.67 -3.60
N LEU A 141 -10.25 7.13 -2.70
CA LEU A 141 -11.28 6.26 -2.11
C LEU A 141 -12.25 5.70 -3.15
N ASP A 142 -12.45 6.42 -4.26
CA ASP A 142 -13.34 5.98 -5.33
C ASP A 142 -12.69 4.95 -6.26
N GLN A 143 -11.36 4.80 -6.18
CA GLN A 143 -10.59 3.95 -7.09
C GLN A 143 -10.09 2.66 -6.44
N ILE A 144 -10.12 2.57 -5.12
CA ILE A 144 -9.59 1.42 -4.39
C ILE A 144 -10.60 0.27 -4.36
N VAL A 145 -10.12 -0.97 -4.34
CA VAL A 145 -10.99 -2.14 -4.18
C VAL A 145 -11.74 -2.06 -2.84
N PRO A 146 -13.02 -2.48 -2.81
CA PRO A 146 -13.89 -2.23 -1.64
C PRO A 146 -13.36 -2.71 -0.30
N PHE A 147 -12.71 -3.86 -0.23
CA PHE A 147 -12.25 -4.39 1.06
C PHE A 147 -11.06 -3.63 1.66
N LYS A 148 -10.41 -2.75 0.88
CA LYS A 148 -9.32 -1.88 1.36
C LYS A 148 -9.80 -0.47 1.67
N ARG A 149 -11.04 -0.13 1.33
CA ARG A 149 -11.54 1.24 1.47
C ARG A 149 -11.44 1.75 2.91
N ALA A 150 -11.82 0.94 3.90
CA ALA A 150 -11.78 1.33 5.31
C ALA A 150 -10.35 1.67 5.77
N VAL A 151 -9.35 0.93 5.30
CA VAL A 151 -7.94 1.22 5.59
C VAL A 151 -7.56 2.57 5.00
N TYR A 152 -7.89 2.81 3.74
CA TYR A 152 -7.55 4.05 3.05
C TYR A 152 -8.24 5.25 3.70
N GLU A 153 -9.48 5.11 4.18
CA GLU A 153 -10.16 6.16 4.91
C GLU A 153 -9.39 6.55 6.18
N GLN A 154 -8.88 5.57 6.91
CA GLN A 154 -8.08 5.81 8.11
C GLN A 154 -6.75 6.48 7.80
N VAL A 155 -6.07 6.03 6.73
CA VAL A 155 -4.78 6.61 6.30
C VAL A 155 -4.96 8.05 5.88
N ILE A 156 -5.97 8.34 5.07
CA ILE A 156 -6.26 9.69 4.60
C ILE A 156 -6.62 10.59 5.77
N ALA A 157 -7.44 10.11 6.70
CA ALA A 157 -7.80 10.87 7.89
C ALA A 157 -6.56 11.20 8.75
N ALA A 158 -5.60 10.29 8.81
CA ALA A 158 -4.36 10.50 9.59
C ALA A 158 -3.46 11.57 8.97
N PHE A 159 -3.45 11.69 7.64
CA PHE A 159 -2.45 12.51 6.94
C PHE A 159 -3.01 13.74 6.21
N LYS A 160 -4.32 13.87 6.06
CA LYS A 160 -4.93 14.94 5.24
C LYS A 160 -4.52 16.35 5.64
N ASP A 161 -4.26 16.59 6.91
CA ASP A 161 -3.87 17.92 7.40
C ASP A 161 -2.47 18.34 6.96
N LYS A 162 -1.70 17.39 6.45
CA LYS A 162 -0.32 17.63 5.99
C LYS A 162 -0.21 17.68 4.46
N LEU A 163 -1.27 17.37 3.76
CA LEU A 163 -1.27 17.36 2.29
C LEU A 163 -1.37 18.75 1.67
#